data_e05184636b1e0818365adbb2ef795c88
#
_entry.id   e05184636b1e0818365adbb2ef795c88
#
_cell.length_a   1.000
_cell.length_b   1.000
_cell.length_c   1.000
_cell.angle_alpha   90.00
_cell.angle_beta   90.00
_cell.angle_gamma   90.00
#
_symmetry.space_group_name_H-M   'P 1'
#
loop_
_entity.id
_entity.type
_entity.pdbx_description
1 polymer ?
#
loop_
_entity_poly.entity_id
_entity_poly.type
_entity_poly.pdbx_seq_one_letter_code
_entity_poly.pdbx_strand_id
1 'polypeptide(L)'
;MNKIYIIFTFLLFNVSATWAATVVGTVNGNPITDSDITARTELMARQGNISATNRKQAFQNIVDDYVKLDYAAKFNVKPTDKDADKELKRMNLGDLSATMRSAARLAIRSDIAWQVITARTIVPTIEVTKSDIADEKNTIAREQGLPIEITLIRLTNIPDDIAKKLTNPKNCDTAEKMIEDLGGYPQKITAMQYELSPEIRKKIADLPLLTWSPVENGSAVLVCSEKKGKEYKNLDEIIKQNAEFKKASAIANQQLKQLRRKAVIIINDDRYKL
;
A
#
# COMPACT_ATOMS: atom_id res chain seq x y z
N MET A 1 -83.69 35.21 6.35
CA MET A 1 -82.44 35.62 5.59
C MET A 1 -81.26 34.98 6.24
N ASN A 2 -80.88 33.78 5.73
CA ASN A 2 -79.72 33.03 6.26
C ASN A 2 -78.44 33.39 5.46
N LYS A 3 -77.45 33.99 6.13
CA LYS A 3 -76.14 34.28 5.54
C LYS A 3 -75.25 33.06 5.73
N ILE A 4 -74.89 32.39 4.61
CA ILE A 4 -73.91 31.30 4.55
C ILE A 4 -72.52 31.96 4.42
N TYR A 5 -71.68 31.78 5.45
CA TYR A 5 -70.23 32.13 5.39
C TYR A 5 -69.49 30.95 4.83
N ILE A 6 -68.94 31.11 3.59
CA ILE A 6 -67.99 30.14 2.99
C ILE A 6 -66.59 30.47 3.53
N ILE A 7 -66.08 29.60 4.43
CA ILE A 7 -64.72 29.68 4.91
C ILE A 7 -63.81 28.99 3.85
N PHE A 8 -63.06 29.80 3.12
CA PHE A 8 -62.06 29.33 2.16
C PHE A 8 -60.78 28.99 2.93
N THR A 9 -60.58 27.70 3.28
CA THR A 9 -59.38 27.23 3.96
C THR A 9 -58.25 27.13 2.91
N PHE A 10 -57.33 28.10 2.96
CA PHE A 10 -56.13 28.13 2.12
C PHE A 10 -55.13 27.09 2.64
N LEU A 11 -55.09 25.89 2.03
CA LEU A 11 -54.08 24.88 2.29
C LEU A 11 -52.74 25.38 1.71
N LEU A 12 -51.88 25.91 2.60
CA LEU A 12 -50.48 26.18 2.28
C LEU A 12 -49.74 24.86 2.11
N PHE A 13 -49.58 24.43 0.88
CA PHE A 13 -48.63 23.40 0.52
C PHE A 13 -47.19 23.92 0.78
N ASN A 14 -46.62 23.57 1.92
CA ASN A 14 -45.20 23.74 2.14
C ASN A 14 -44.46 22.75 1.20
N VAL A 15 -44.07 23.22 0.01
CA VAL A 15 -43.15 22.54 -0.86
C VAL A 15 -41.77 22.65 -0.20
N SER A 16 -41.44 21.68 0.63
CA SER A 16 -40.07 21.51 1.11
C SER A 16 -39.20 21.28 -0.15
N ALA A 17 -38.39 22.28 -0.51
CA ALA A 17 -37.39 22.14 -1.54
C ALA A 17 -36.40 21.06 -1.06
N THR A 18 -36.62 19.82 -1.43
CA THR A 18 -35.65 18.76 -1.29
C THR A 18 -34.49 19.12 -2.23
N TRP A 19 -33.37 19.52 -1.64
CA TRP A 19 -32.15 19.71 -2.38
C TRP A 19 -31.79 18.35 -2.99
N ALA A 20 -32.14 18.15 -4.25
CA ALA A 20 -31.78 16.95 -4.98
C ALA A 20 -30.24 16.91 -5.06
N ALA A 21 -29.65 15.87 -4.51
CA ALA A 21 -28.20 15.67 -4.60
C ALA A 21 -27.79 15.67 -6.07
N THR A 22 -26.85 16.55 -6.45
CA THR A 22 -26.38 16.65 -7.83
C THR A 22 -25.62 15.38 -8.20
N VAL A 23 -26.15 14.63 -9.19
CA VAL A 23 -25.47 13.42 -9.72
C VAL A 23 -24.37 13.86 -10.68
N VAL A 24 -23.13 13.64 -10.27
CA VAL A 24 -21.92 13.99 -11.03
C VAL A 24 -21.48 12.89 -12.01
N GLY A 25 -21.99 11.68 -11.82
CA GLY A 25 -21.74 10.56 -12.72
C GLY A 25 -22.47 9.29 -12.31
N THR A 26 -22.36 8.24 -13.10
CA THR A 26 -22.90 6.91 -12.79
C THR A 26 -21.90 5.83 -13.16
N VAL A 27 -21.95 4.69 -12.47
CA VAL A 27 -21.18 3.47 -12.77
C VAL A 27 -22.14 2.31 -12.84
N ASN A 28 -22.30 1.70 -14.04
CA ASN A 28 -23.24 0.61 -14.27
C ASN A 28 -24.66 0.93 -13.73
N GLY A 29 -25.10 2.19 -13.86
CA GLY A 29 -26.38 2.67 -13.35
C GLY A 29 -26.38 3.11 -11.88
N ASN A 30 -25.34 2.86 -11.11
CA ASN A 30 -25.22 3.35 -9.72
C ASN A 30 -24.83 4.84 -9.74
N PRO A 31 -25.63 5.76 -9.16
CA PRO A 31 -25.32 7.19 -9.17
C PRO A 31 -24.19 7.52 -8.18
N ILE A 32 -23.36 8.49 -8.58
CA ILE A 32 -22.37 9.13 -7.72
C ILE A 32 -22.75 10.60 -7.60
N THR A 33 -22.95 11.06 -6.38
CA THR A 33 -23.34 12.46 -6.08
C THR A 33 -22.16 13.29 -5.61
N ASP A 34 -22.29 14.61 -5.69
CA ASP A 34 -21.30 15.54 -5.14
C ASP A 34 -21.11 15.35 -3.63
N SER A 35 -22.20 14.99 -2.91
CA SER A 35 -22.18 14.65 -1.48
C SER A 35 -21.34 13.39 -1.21
N ASP A 36 -21.44 12.35 -2.05
CA ASP A 36 -20.64 11.13 -1.90
C ASP A 36 -19.15 11.42 -2.06
N ILE A 37 -18.79 12.26 -3.03
CA ILE A 37 -17.40 12.66 -3.25
C ILE A 37 -16.89 13.48 -2.06
N THR A 38 -17.69 14.41 -1.53
CA THR A 38 -17.31 15.20 -0.36
C THR A 38 -17.06 14.29 0.84
N ALA A 39 -18.01 13.40 1.15
CA ALA A 39 -17.88 12.45 2.25
C ALA A 39 -16.68 11.51 2.10
N ARG A 40 -16.41 11.04 0.87
CA ARG A 40 -15.22 10.21 0.58
C ARG A 40 -13.92 11.00 0.77
N THR A 41 -13.87 12.25 0.32
CA THR A 41 -12.68 13.12 0.49
C THR A 41 -12.38 13.36 1.97
N GLU A 42 -13.40 13.65 2.78
CA GLU A 42 -13.26 13.82 4.23
C GLU A 42 -12.81 12.53 4.93
N LEU A 43 -13.36 11.38 4.53
CA LEU A 43 -12.97 10.07 5.05
C LEU A 43 -11.49 9.77 4.77
N MET A 44 -11.03 10.03 3.54
CA MET A 44 -9.63 9.86 3.14
C MET A 44 -8.71 10.77 3.97
N ALA A 45 -9.11 12.02 4.23
CA ALA A 45 -8.34 12.93 5.06
C ALA A 45 -8.19 12.43 6.51
N ARG A 46 -9.25 11.85 7.10
CA ARG A 46 -9.19 11.23 8.45
C ARG A 46 -8.29 10.00 8.51
N GLN A 47 -8.08 9.33 7.39
CA GLN A 47 -7.15 8.19 7.28
C GLN A 47 -5.70 8.62 7.10
N GLY A 48 -5.38 9.92 7.23
CA GLY A 48 -4.03 10.46 7.14
C GLY A 48 -3.53 10.66 5.71
N ASN A 49 -4.39 10.51 4.70
CA ASN A 49 -4.03 10.77 3.32
C ASN A 49 -4.15 12.26 2.99
N ILE A 50 -3.07 13.01 3.18
CA ILE A 50 -3.02 14.47 2.99
C ILE A 50 -3.27 14.87 1.51
N SER A 51 -2.96 14.01 0.55
CA SER A 51 -3.31 14.22 -0.87
C SER A 51 -4.81 14.01 -1.16
N ALA A 52 -5.58 13.62 -0.16
CA ALA A 52 -7.01 13.37 -0.21
C ALA A 52 -7.88 14.62 -0.41
N THR A 53 -7.30 15.82 -0.47
CA THR A 53 -8.01 17.02 -0.95
C THR A 53 -8.41 16.93 -2.42
N ASN A 54 -7.93 15.89 -3.13
CA ASN A 54 -8.26 15.68 -4.53
C ASN A 54 -9.61 14.96 -4.69
N ARG A 55 -10.66 15.73 -4.91
CA ARG A 55 -12.03 15.24 -5.21
C ARG A 55 -12.06 14.29 -6.42
N LYS A 56 -11.17 14.47 -7.39
CA LYS A 56 -11.04 13.57 -8.55
C LYS A 56 -10.61 12.17 -8.12
N GLN A 57 -9.67 12.05 -7.18
CA GLN A 57 -9.27 10.76 -6.62
C GLN A 57 -10.40 10.10 -5.83
N ALA A 58 -11.16 10.88 -5.05
CA ALA A 58 -12.34 10.38 -4.33
C ALA A 58 -13.41 9.83 -5.30
N PHE A 59 -13.69 10.53 -6.40
CA PHE A 59 -14.58 10.05 -7.45
C PHE A 59 -14.08 8.73 -8.06
N GLN A 60 -12.80 8.64 -8.40
CA GLN A 60 -12.19 7.43 -8.97
C GLN A 60 -12.27 6.23 -8.01
N ASN A 61 -12.05 6.46 -6.71
CA ASN A 61 -12.18 5.42 -5.70
C ASN A 61 -13.63 4.91 -5.60
N ILE A 62 -14.63 5.79 -5.66
CA ILE A 62 -16.05 5.39 -5.67
C ILE A 62 -16.38 4.59 -6.93
N VAL A 63 -15.84 4.99 -8.08
CA VAL A 63 -15.98 4.20 -9.34
C VAL A 63 -15.43 2.79 -9.15
N ASP A 64 -14.23 2.67 -8.61
CA ASP A 64 -13.60 1.37 -8.36
C ASP A 64 -14.38 0.53 -7.35
N ASP A 65 -14.97 1.15 -6.32
CA ASP A 65 -15.81 0.46 -5.34
C ASP A 65 -17.04 -0.18 -6.00
N TYR A 66 -17.76 0.54 -6.85
CA TYR A 66 -18.91 -0.02 -7.57
C TYR A 66 -18.48 -1.11 -8.55
N VAL A 67 -17.39 -0.92 -9.29
CA VAL A 67 -16.85 -1.95 -10.21
C VAL A 67 -16.50 -3.25 -9.47
N LYS A 68 -15.84 -3.15 -8.31
CA LYS A 68 -15.50 -4.30 -7.46
C LYS A 68 -16.76 -5.02 -6.96
N LEU A 69 -17.75 -4.28 -6.45
CA LEU A 69 -19.00 -4.83 -5.93
C LEU A 69 -19.82 -5.52 -7.03
N ASP A 70 -19.96 -4.89 -8.20
CA ASP A 70 -20.67 -5.46 -9.35
C ASP A 70 -20.01 -6.75 -9.84
N TYR A 71 -18.67 -6.76 -9.87
CA TYR A 71 -17.94 -7.97 -10.22
C TYR A 71 -18.12 -9.08 -9.19
N ALA A 72 -18.01 -8.76 -7.90
CA ALA A 72 -18.15 -9.71 -6.81
C ALA A 72 -19.58 -10.31 -6.74
N ALA A 73 -20.59 -9.53 -7.08
CA ALA A 73 -21.98 -9.99 -7.13
C ALA A 73 -22.18 -11.16 -8.09
N LYS A 74 -21.38 -11.24 -9.18
CA LYS A 74 -21.42 -12.38 -10.13
C LYS A 74 -20.98 -13.71 -9.52
N PHE A 75 -20.22 -13.63 -8.42
CA PHE A 75 -19.75 -14.79 -7.66
C PHE A 75 -20.53 -14.98 -6.34
N ASN A 76 -21.70 -14.34 -6.20
CA ASN A 76 -22.50 -14.33 -4.99
C ASN A 76 -21.78 -13.78 -3.75
N VAL A 77 -20.77 -12.93 -3.94
CA VAL A 77 -20.07 -12.24 -2.86
C VAL A 77 -20.72 -10.87 -2.67
N LYS A 78 -21.52 -10.73 -1.62
CA LYS A 78 -22.32 -9.53 -1.34
C LYS A 78 -22.17 -9.12 0.13
N PRO A 79 -21.06 -8.45 0.51
CA PRO A 79 -20.87 -7.98 1.87
C PRO A 79 -21.99 -7.02 2.28
N THR A 80 -22.44 -7.14 3.51
CA THR A 80 -23.54 -6.33 4.07
C THR A 80 -23.02 -5.08 4.78
N ASP A 81 -23.90 -4.12 5.06
CA ASP A 81 -23.56 -2.98 5.91
C ASP A 81 -23.14 -3.40 7.31
N LYS A 82 -23.69 -4.51 7.83
CA LYS A 82 -23.29 -5.08 9.12
C LYS A 82 -21.83 -5.57 9.12
N ASP A 83 -21.37 -6.11 8.00
CA ASP A 83 -19.97 -6.54 7.85
C ASP A 83 -19.05 -5.32 7.80
N ALA A 84 -19.45 -4.28 7.06
CA ALA A 84 -18.73 -3.03 7.01
C ALA A 84 -18.70 -2.31 8.38
N ASP A 85 -19.78 -2.30 9.13
CA ASP A 85 -19.82 -1.68 10.46
C ASP A 85 -18.91 -2.36 11.49
N LYS A 86 -18.72 -3.70 11.40
CA LYS A 86 -17.75 -4.41 12.23
C LYS A 86 -16.33 -3.93 11.95
N GLU A 87 -15.97 -3.77 10.68
CA GLU A 87 -14.65 -3.32 10.29
C GLU A 87 -14.44 -1.85 10.63
N LEU A 88 -15.47 -1.01 10.39
CA LEU A 88 -15.44 0.41 10.71
C LEU A 88 -15.16 0.67 12.21
N LYS A 89 -15.72 -0.16 13.10
CA LYS A 89 -15.44 -0.09 14.54
C LYS A 89 -13.96 -0.35 14.87
N ARG A 90 -13.28 -1.22 14.12
CA ARG A 90 -11.85 -1.53 14.31
C ARG A 90 -10.94 -0.39 13.86
N MET A 91 -11.38 0.38 12.87
CA MET A 91 -10.59 1.48 12.29
C MET A 91 -10.49 2.70 13.20
N ASN A 92 -11.32 2.81 14.23
CA ASN A 92 -11.31 3.90 15.23
C ASN A 92 -11.23 5.31 14.62
N LEU A 93 -12.06 5.61 13.62
CA LEU A 93 -12.05 6.89 12.89
C LEU A 93 -12.79 8.03 13.63
N GLY A 94 -13.18 7.84 14.88
CA GLY A 94 -13.98 8.77 15.65
C GLY A 94 -15.43 8.86 15.16
N ASP A 95 -16.12 9.93 15.55
CA ASP A 95 -17.51 10.13 15.17
C ASP A 95 -17.63 10.54 13.69
N LEU A 96 -18.36 9.72 12.93
CA LEU A 96 -18.63 9.96 11.52
C LEU A 96 -20.05 10.49 11.34
N SER A 97 -20.22 11.51 10.49
CA SER A 97 -21.55 11.93 10.01
C SER A 97 -22.24 10.78 9.27
N ALA A 98 -23.54 10.87 9.09
CA ALA A 98 -24.31 9.84 8.37
C ALA A 98 -23.79 9.63 6.93
N THR A 99 -23.43 10.71 6.22
CA THR A 99 -22.87 10.67 4.87
C THR A 99 -21.48 10.03 4.83
N MET A 100 -20.59 10.39 5.77
CA MET A 100 -19.27 9.77 5.89
C MET A 100 -19.36 8.29 6.23
N ARG A 101 -20.30 7.90 7.09
CA ARG A 101 -20.55 6.49 7.44
C ARG A 101 -21.02 5.69 6.22
N SER A 102 -21.90 6.28 5.39
CA SER A 102 -22.33 5.67 4.12
C SER A 102 -21.15 5.47 3.16
N ALA A 103 -20.32 6.51 2.98
CA ALA A 103 -19.13 6.44 2.15
C ALA A 103 -18.11 5.40 2.67
N ALA A 104 -17.94 5.29 3.99
CA ALA A 104 -17.09 4.30 4.62
C ALA A 104 -17.62 2.86 4.40
N ARG A 105 -18.94 2.65 4.57
CA ARG A 105 -19.57 1.35 4.30
C ARG A 105 -19.37 0.89 2.87
N LEU A 106 -19.55 1.80 1.89
CA LEU A 106 -19.32 1.49 0.48
C LEU A 106 -17.89 1.02 0.25
N ALA A 107 -16.89 1.79 0.73
CA ALA A 107 -15.48 1.44 0.61
C ALA A 107 -15.16 0.08 1.24
N ILE A 108 -15.55 -0.13 2.49
CA ILE A 108 -15.25 -1.34 3.23
C ILE A 108 -15.92 -2.56 2.59
N ARG A 109 -17.19 -2.44 2.16
CA ARG A 109 -17.88 -3.53 1.45
C ARG A 109 -17.16 -3.90 0.16
N SER A 110 -16.73 -2.89 -0.60
CA SER A 110 -15.97 -3.12 -1.84
C SER A 110 -14.65 -3.82 -1.58
N ASP A 111 -13.94 -3.44 -0.52
CA ASP A 111 -12.65 -4.04 -0.17
C ASP A 111 -12.82 -5.47 0.37
N ILE A 112 -13.82 -5.74 1.22
CA ILE A 112 -14.15 -7.10 1.65
C ILE A 112 -14.49 -7.97 0.44
N ALA A 113 -15.35 -7.48 -0.47
CA ALA A 113 -15.73 -8.19 -1.68
C ALA A 113 -14.51 -8.52 -2.54
N TRP A 114 -13.64 -7.53 -2.74
CA TRP A 114 -12.44 -7.67 -3.56
C TRP A 114 -11.43 -8.64 -2.96
N GLN A 115 -11.23 -8.60 -1.65
CA GLN A 115 -10.38 -9.55 -0.93
C GLN A 115 -10.89 -10.99 -1.10
N VAL A 116 -12.20 -11.21 -0.93
CA VAL A 116 -12.79 -12.55 -1.11
C VAL A 116 -12.62 -13.05 -2.54
N ILE A 117 -12.86 -12.19 -3.55
CA ILE A 117 -12.66 -12.56 -4.96
C ILE A 117 -11.19 -12.87 -5.23
N THR A 118 -10.27 -12.00 -4.79
CA THR A 118 -8.83 -12.22 -4.94
C THR A 118 -8.40 -13.55 -4.32
N ALA A 119 -8.82 -13.84 -3.09
CA ALA A 119 -8.50 -15.08 -2.40
C ALA A 119 -9.06 -16.33 -3.12
N ARG A 120 -10.24 -16.25 -3.73
CA ARG A 120 -10.89 -17.38 -4.39
C ARG A 120 -10.43 -17.63 -5.82
N THR A 121 -10.11 -16.56 -6.56
CA THR A 121 -9.90 -16.65 -8.02
C THR A 121 -8.48 -16.32 -8.46
N ILE A 122 -7.72 -15.56 -7.69
CA ILE A 122 -6.36 -15.15 -8.05
C ILE A 122 -5.34 -15.94 -7.25
N VAL A 123 -5.40 -15.93 -5.92
CA VAL A 123 -4.41 -16.60 -5.06
C VAL A 123 -4.16 -18.04 -5.46
N PRO A 124 -5.18 -18.89 -5.76
CA PRO A 124 -4.94 -20.28 -6.16
C PRO A 124 -4.19 -20.45 -7.49
N THR A 125 -4.08 -19.38 -8.29
CA THR A 125 -3.36 -19.39 -9.57
C THR A 125 -1.93 -18.85 -9.45
N ILE A 126 -1.52 -18.38 -8.25
CA ILE A 126 -0.21 -17.82 -8.02
C ILE A 126 0.82 -18.93 -7.87
N GLU A 127 1.84 -18.87 -8.72
CA GLU A 127 3.05 -19.67 -8.57
C GLU A 127 4.19 -18.75 -8.11
N VAL A 128 4.70 -18.99 -6.89
CA VAL A 128 5.84 -18.25 -6.33
C VAL A 128 7.12 -18.98 -6.72
N THR A 129 7.95 -18.34 -7.52
CA THR A 129 9.23 -18.88 -7.97
C THR A 129 10.35 -18.58 -6.97
N LYS A 130 11.49 -19.26 -7.11
CA LYS A 130 12.69 -18.97 -6.30
C LYS A 130 13.17 -17.53 -6.50
N SER A 131 13.01 -16.98 -7.71
CA SER A 131 13.35 -15.57 -7.99
C SER A 131 12.45 -14.61 -7.20
N ASP A 132 11.15 -14.86 -7.16
CA ASP A 132 10.24 -14.01 -6.39
C ASP A 132 10.59 -13.95 -4.90
N ILE A 133 10.99 -15.11 -4.34
CA ILE A 133 11.43 -15.20 -2.94
C ILE A 133 12.73 -14.43 -2.74
N ALA A 134 13.69 -14.54 -3.67
CA ALA A 134 14.95 -13.81 -3.60
C ALA A 134 14.73 -12.30 -3.68
N ASP A 135 13.90 -11.83 -4.62
CA ASP A 135 13.58 -10.42 -4.81
C ASP A 135 12.87 -9.83 -3.57
N GLU A 136 11.93 -10.59 -2.98
CA GLU A 136 11.24 -10.17 -1.76
C GLU A 136 12.19 -10.12 -0.57
N LYS A 137 13.05 -11.14 -0.41
CA LYS A 137 14.09 -11.16 0.61
C LYS A 137 15.00 -9.94 0.51
N ASN A 138 15.46 -9.62 -0.69
CA ASN A 138 16.31 -8.45 -0.94
C ASN A 138 15.56 -7.13 -0.63
N THR A 139 14.28 -7.06 -0.94
CA THR A 139 13.46 -5.89 -0.59
C THR A 139 13.38 -5.69 0.92
N ILE A 140 13.06 -6.76 1.67
CA ILE A 140 13.00 -6.71 3.14
C ILE A 140 14.38 -6.36 3.71
N ALA A 141 15.44 -6.97 3.19
CA ALA A 141 16.81 -6.69 3.64
C ALA A 141 17.19 -5.22 3.48
N ARG A 142 16.81 -4.57 2.37
CA ARG A 142 17.09 -3.16 2.10
C ARG A 142 16.25 -2.21 2.96
N GLU A 143 14.97 -2.49 3.10
CA GLU A 143 14.00 -1.56 3.71
C GLU A 143 13.92 -1.71 5.23
N GLN A 144 13.83 -2.93 5.71
CA GLN A 144 13.56 -3.25 7.10
C GLN A 144 14.76 -3.86 7.82
N GLY A 145 15.62 -4.59 7.09
CA GLY A 145 16.67 -5.45 7.64
C GLY A 145 16.12 -6.83 8.04
N LEU A 146 16.91 -7.86 7.78
CA LEU A 146 16.59 -9.23 8.16
C LEU A 146 17.00 -9.51 9.61
N PRO A 147 16.40 -10.49 10.30
CA PRO A 147 16.84 -10.95 11.62
C PRO A 147 18.08 -11.85 11.53
N ILE A 148 19.13 -11.33 10.93
CA ILE A 148 20.44 -11.96 10.79
C ILE A 148 21.50 -11.09 11.44
N GLU A 149 22.41 -11.71 12.19
CA GLU A 149 23.61 -11.06 12.71
C GLU A 149 24.63 -10.94 11.59
N ILE A 150 25.08 -9.73 11.31
CA ILE A 150 26.04 -9.43 10.27
C ILE A 150 27.31 -8.91 10.93
N THR A 151 28.46 -9.49 10.56
CA THR A 151 29.75 -8.89 10.80
C THR A 151 30.24 -8.25 9.51
N LEU A 152 30.53 -6.96 9.55
CA LEU A 152 31.00 -6.19 8.41
C LEU A 152 32.19 -5.30 8.78
N ILE A 153 32.98 -4.93 7.75
CA ILE A 153 33.98 -3.88 7.85
C ILE A 153 33.46 -2.68 7.08
N ARG A 154 33.45 -1.52 7.73
CA ARG A 154 33.12 -0.24 7.14
C ARG A 154 34.38 0.61 6.99
N LEU A 155 34.53 1.19 5.81
CA LEU A 155 35.53 2.18 5.51
C LEU A 155 34.88 3.51 5.21
N THR A 156 35.47 4.58 5.68
CA THR A 156 35.05 5.97 5.43
C THR A 156 36.26 6.82 5.06
N ASN A 157 36.02 7.90 4.32
CA ASN A 157 37.07 8.82 3.87
C ASN A 157 38.17 8.10 3.06
N ILE A 158 37.77 7.19 2.17
CA ILE A 158 38.70 6.43 1.32
C ILE A 158 39.18 7.35 0.20
N PRO A 159 40.51 7.62 0.09
CA PRO A 159 41.07 8.31 -1.06
C PRO A 159 40.93 7.47 -2.34
N ASP A 160 40.86 8.11 -3.50
CA ASP A 160 40.65 7.44 -4.79
C ASP A 160 41.79 6.47 -5.15
N ASP A 161 43.00 6.73 -4.74
CA ASP A 161 44.17 5.85 -4.96
C ASP A 161 44.09 4.59 -4.08
N ILE A 162 43.53 4.67 -2.90
CA ILE A 162 43.24 3.52 -2.02
C ILE A 162 42.07 2.71 -2.54
N ALA A 163 40.99 3.40 -3.01
CA ALA A 163 39.82 2.74 -3.57
C ALA A 163 40.19 1.76 -4.70
N LYS A 164 41.14 2.15 -5.56
CA LYS A 164 41.64 1.29 -6.67
C LYS A 164 42.47 0.08 -6.23
N LYS A 165 42.95 0.08 -4.99
CA LYS A 165 43.77 -1.03 -4.43
C LYS A 165 42.94 -2.01 -3.60
N LEU A 166 41.65 -1.70 -3.32
CA LEU A 166 40.78 -2.62 -2.62
C LEU A 166 40.53 -3.87 -3.49
N THR A 167 40.92 -5.00 -2.98
CA THR A 167 40.68 -6.32 -3.61
C THR A 167 39.81 -7.17 -2.68
N ASN A 168 39.05 -8.10 -3.25
CA ASN A 168 38.23 -9.00 -2.45
C ASN A 168 39.12 -9.95 -1.62
N PRO A 169 38.97 -9.92 -0.27
CA PRO A 169 39.82 -10.72 0.62
C PRO A 169 39.33 -12.17 0.71
N LYS A 170 40.19 -13.07 1.21
CA LYS A 170 39.83 -14.48 1.47
C LYS A 170 38.99 -14.63 2.76
N ASN A 171 39.18 -13.76 3.72
CA ASN A 171 38.44 -13.69 5.00
C ASN A 171 38.55 -12.28 5.58
N CYS A 172 37.87 -12.05 6.70
CA CYS A 172 37.84 -10.75 7.35
C CYS A 172 39.18 -10.26 7.87
N ASP A 173 39.98 -11.17 8.45
CA ASP A 173 41.29 -10.82 9.01
C ASP A 173 42.23 -10.35 7.91
N THR A 174 42.17 -10.99 6.74
CA THR A 174 42.91 -10.54 5.55
C THR A 174 42.44 -9.18 5.05
N ALA A 175 41.16 -8.89 5.17
CA ALA A 175 40.60 -7.55 4.84
C ALA A 175 41.15 -6.49 5.79
N GLU A 176 41.08 -6.73 7.10
CA GLU A 176 41.58 -5.82 8.13
C GLU A 176 43.06 -5.51 7.91
N LYS A 177 43.90 -6.58 7.74
CA LYS A 177 45.31 -6.41 7.48
C LYS A 177 45.62 -5.65 6.20
N MET A 178 44.88 -5.92 5.11
CA MET A 178 45.04 -5.18 3.86
C MET A 178 44.76 -3.67 4.04
N ILE A 179 43.78 -3.32 4.83
CA ILE A 179 43.42 -1.92 5.09
C ILE A 179 44.54 -1.25 5.95
N GLU A 180 45.03 -1.96 6.98
CA GLU A 180 46.12 -1.47 7.81
C GLU A 180 47.40 -1.25 7.00
N ASP A 181 47.76 -2.20 6.11
CA ASP A 181 48.90 -2.11 5.20
C ASP A 181 48.75 -0.90 4.23
N LEU A 182 47.53 -0.49 3.91
CA LEU A 182 47.23 0.70 3.12
C LEU A 182 47.15 2.00 3.94
N GLY A 183 47.41 1.93 5.25
CA GLY A 183 47.38 3.08 6.17
C GLY A 183 45.98 3.49 6.62
N GLY A 184 44.96 2.63 6.41
CA GLY A 184 43.59 2.86 6.83
C GLY A 184 43.28 2.27 8.21
N TYR A 185 42.07 2.61 8.72
CA TYR A 185 41.57 2.07 10.00
C TYR A 185 40.25 1.34 9.74
N PRO A 186 40.27 -0.01 9.75
CA PRO A 186 39.05 -0.79 9.54
C PRO A 186 38.10 -0.66 10.75
N GLN A 187 36.85 -0.32 10.48
CA GLN A 187 35.78 -0.35 11.49
C GLN A 187 35.00 -1.65 11.35
N LYS A 188 35.29 -2.61 12.26
CA LYS A 188 34.53 -3.86 12.34
C LYS A 188 33.29 -3.66 13.17
N ILE A 189 32.13 -4.00 12.61
CA ILE A 189 30.80 -3.88 13.22
C ILE A 189 30.14 -5.25 13.21
N THR A 190 29.64 -5.69 14.35
CA THR A 190 28.76 -6.85 14.46
C THR A 190 27.43 -6.38 15.02
N ALA A 191 26.34 -6.54 14.28
CA ALA A 191 25.00 -6.11 14.64
C ALA A 191 23.94 -6.92 13.90
N MET A 192 22.72 -6.89 14.40
CA MET A 192 21.58 -7.39 13.63
C MET A 192 21.34 -6.48 12.42
N GLN A 193 21.02 -7.05 11.26
CA GLN A 193 20.86 -6.26 10.03
C GLN A 193 19.80 -5.15 10.18
N TYR A 194 18.72 -5.38 10.93
CA TYR A 194 17.68 -4.37 11.18
C TYR A 194 18.17 -3.21 12.07
N GLU A 195 19.28 -3.37 12.79
CA GLU A 195 19.90 -2.32 13.63
C GLU A 195 20.82 -1.40 12.80
N LEU A 196 21.24 -1.86 11.61
CA LEU A 196 22.09 -1.07 10.72
C LEU A 196 21.31 0.10 10.11
N SER A 197 22.02 1.18 9.78
CA SER A 197 21.40 2.32 9.09
C SER A 197 20.83 1.91 7.73
N PRO A 198 19.76 2.57 7.24
CA PRO A 198 19.19 2.29 5.91
C PRO A 198 20.20 2.35 4.77
N GLU A 199 21.19 3.23 4.88
CA GLU A 199 22.28 3.37 3.91
C GLU A 199 23.15 2.13 3.83
N ILE A 200 23.56 1.58 4.99
CA ILE A 200 24.36 0.36 5.05
C ILE A 200 23.54 -0.82 4.56
N ARG A 201 22.27 -0.94 4.99
CA ARG A 201 21.38 -2.02 4.53
C ARG A 201 21.24 -2.07 3.02
N LYS A 202 21.06 -0.91 2.37
CA LYS A 202 20.98 -0.83 0.90
C LYS A 202 22.28 -1.29 0.22
N LYS A 203 23.42 -0.93 0.78
CA LYS A 203 24.73 -1.32 0.23
C LYS A 203 25.01 -2.82 0.35
N ILE A 204 24.52 -3.48 1.40
CA ILE A 204 24.83 -4.90 1.66
C ILE A 204 23.74 -5.88 1.19
N ALA A 205 22.55 -5.41 0.82
CA ALA A 205 21.41 -6.30 0.51
C ALA A 205 21.69 -7.32 -0.60
N ASP A 206 22.44 -6.91 -1.63
CA ASP A 206 22.79 -7.74 -2.79
C ASP A 206 24.31 -8.02 -2.86
N LEU A 207 25.03 -7.69 -1.77
CA LEU A 207 26.48 -7.79 -1.76
C LEU A 207 26.91 -9.22 -1.37
N PRO A 208 27.68 -9.93 -2.23
CA PRO A 208 28.23 -11.22 -1.87
C PRO A 208 29.18 -11.11 -0.66
N LEU A 209 29.23 -12.16 0.14
CA LEU A 209 30.21 -12.24 1.24
C LEU A 209 31.64 -12.04 0.72
N LEU A 210 32.43 -11.36 1.53
CA LEU A 210 33.85 -11.07 1.24
C LEU A 210 34.08 -10.28 -0.06
N THR A 211 33.06 -9.51 -0.48
CA THR A 211 33.15 -8.61 -1.61
C THR A 211 32.97 -7.17 -1.13
N TRP A 212 33.83 -6.24 -1.60
CA TRP A 212 33.66 -4.83 -1.32
C TRP A 212 32.49 -4.23 -2.11
N SER A 213 31.69 -3.42 -1.46
CA SER A 213 30.74 -2.56 -2.18
C SER A 213 31.49 -1.55 -3.06
N PRO A 214 30.86 -1.02 -4.10
CA PRO A 214 31.39 0.15 -4.79
C PRO A 214 31.73 1.27 -3.80
N VAL A 215 32.84 1.98 -4.03
CA VAL A 215 33.21 3.15 -3.24
C VAL A 215 32.32 4.32 -3.67
N GLU A 216 31.46 4.77 -2.78
CA GLU A 216 30.54 5.89 -3.01
C GLU A 216 30.75 6.92 -1.90
N ASN A 217 30.96 8.17 -2.27
CA ASN A 217 31.22 9.26 -1.32
C ASN A 217 32.36 8.95 -0.36
N GLY A 218 33.44 8.30 -0.84
CA GLY A 218 34.57 7.86 -0.02
C GLY A 218 34.23 6.79 1.03
N SER A 219 33.16 6.02 0.85
CA SER A 219 32.74 4.97 1.79
C SER A 219 32.51 3.65 1.07
N ALA A 220 33.01 2.56 1.65
CA ALA A 220 32.75 1.20 1.22
C ALA A 220 32.45 0.28 2.42
N VAL A 221 31.78 -0.83 2.16
CA VAL A 221 31.51 -1.87 3.16
C VAL A 221 31.86 -3.24 2.58
N LEU A 222 32.22 -4.15 3.46
CA LEU A 222 32.49 -5.57 3.13
C LEU A 222 31.76 -6.42 4.18
N VAL A 223 30.91 -7.34 3.73
CA VAL A 223 30.25 -8.28 4.63
C VAL A 223 31.17 -9.49 4.85
N CYS A 224 31.57 -9.69 6.10
CA CYS A 224 32.45 -10.76 6.51
C CYS A 224 31.73 -12.08 6.73
N SER A 225 30.64 -12.02 7.47
CA SER A 225 29.85 -13.20 7.82
C SER A 225 28.41 -12.83 8.12
N GLU A 226 27.54 -13.80 7.93
CA GLU A 226 26.12 -13.75 8.29
C GLU A 226 25.78 -14.93 9.18
N LYS A 227 25.03 -14.68 10.26
CA LYS A 227 24.55 -15.70 11.18
C LYS A 227 23.07 -15.52 11.41
N LYS A 228 22.28 -16.55 11.19
CA LYS A 228 20.82 -16.53 11.38
C LYS A 228 20.48 -16.33 12.87
N GLY A 229 19.70 -15.29 13.15
CA GLY A 229 19.13 -15.06 14.49
C GLY A 229 18.07 -16.11 14.86
N LYS A 230 17.67 -16.14 16.13
CA LYS A 230 16.60 -17.05 16.61
C LYS A 230 15.25 -16.80 15.90
N GLU A 231 14.98 -15.57 15.53
CA GLU A 231 13.75 -15.13 14.84
C GLU A 231 13.68 -15.54 13.39
N TYR A 232 14.77 -16.06 12.84
CA TYR A 232 14.86 -16.45 11.41
C TYR A 232 14.01 -17.68 11.05
N LYS A 233 13.57 -18.48 12.03
CA LYS A 233 12.89 -19.77 11.77
C LYS A 233 11.64 -19.67 10.89
N ASN A 234 10.90 -18.56 10.96
CA ASN A 234 9.66 -18.34 10.20
C ASN A 234 9.83 -17.36 9.03
N LEU A 235 11.06 -16.84 8.83
CA LEU A 235 11.29 -15.78 7.86
C LEU A 235 11.05 -16.23 6.42
N ASP A 236 11.49 -17.43 6.06
CA ASP A 236 11.33 -17.97 4.70
C ASP A 236 9.84 -18.10 4.34
N GLU A 237 9.00 -18.50 5.30
CA GLU A 237 7.55 -18.57 5.11
C GLU A 237 6.92 -17.17 4.96
N ILE A 238 7.33 -16.22 5.79
CA ILE A 238 6.88 -14.82 5.70
C ILE A 238 7.28 -14.20 4.36
N ILE A 239 8.51 -14.42 3.91
CA ILE A 239 9.01 -13.93 2.62
C ILE A 239 8.17 -14.52 1.48
N LYS A 240 7.89 -15.82 1.53
CA LYS A 240 7.05 -16.49 0.53
C LYS A 240 5.63 -15.94 0.50
N GLN A 241 5.00 -15.75 1.67
CA GLN A 241 3.66 -15.16 1.78
C GLN A 241 3.64 -13.72 1.25
N ASN A 242 4.66 -12.92 1.54
CA ASN A 242 4.77 -11.56 1.02
C ASN A 242 4.93 -11.55 -0.51
N ALA A 243 5.76 -12.42 -1.07
CA ALA A 243 5.92 -12.57 -2.51
C ALA A 243 4.60 -12.99 -3.19
N GLU A 244 3.88 -13.94 -2.60
CA GLU A 244 2.56 -14.38 -3.06
C GLU A 244 1.56 -13.21 -3.03
N PHE A 245 1.50 -12.47 -1.92
CA PHE A 245 0.64 -11.30 -1.77
C PHE A 245 0.94 -10.20 -2.79
N LYS A 246 2.22 -9.91 -3.06
CA LYS A 246 2.63 -8.93 -4.09
C LYS A 246 2.14 -9.34 -5.47
N LYS A 247 2.33 -10.61 -5.85
CA LYS A 247 1.85 -11.13 -7.14
C LYS A 247 0.33 -11.08 -7.24
N ALA A 248 -0.37 -11.54 -6.19
CA ALA A 248 -1.82 -11.50 -6.14
C ALA A 248 -2.34 -10.06 -6.30
N SER A 249 -1.73 -9.11 -5.59
CA SER A 249 -2.08 -7.69 -5.67
C SER A 249 -1.86 -7.10 -7.06
N ALA A 250 -0.74 -7.45 -7.72
CA ALA A 250 -0.45 -6.98 -9.08
C ALA A 250 -1.50 -7.48 -10.09
N ILE A 251 -1.85 -8.77 -10.04
CA ILE A 251 -2.88 -9.39 -10.90
C ILE A 251 -4.26 -8.79 -10.60
N ALA A 252 -4.61 -8.64 -9.31
CA ALA A 252 -5.87 -8.04 -8.89
C ALA A 252 -6.02 -6.60 -9.39
N ASN A 253 -4.95 -5.80 -9.30
CA ASN A 253 -4.94 -4.43 -9.82
C ASN A 253 -5.09 -4.39 -11.35
N GLN A 254 -4.44 -5.31 -12.07
CA GLN A 254 -4.59 -5.43 -13.52
C GLN A 254 -6.03 -5.83 -13.90
N GLN A 255 -6.62 -6.79 -13.17
CA GLN A 255 -8.00 -7.20 -13.35
C GLN A 255 -8.98 -6.04 -13.10
N LEU A 256 -8.79 -5.28 -12.00
CA LEU A 256 -9.61 -4.10 -11.73
C LEU A 256 -9.56 -3.07 -12.86
N LYS A 257 -8.36 -2.79 -13.41
CA LYS A 257 -8.22 -1.92 -14.58
C LYS A 257 -9.00 -2.43 -15.80
N GLN A 258 -8.99 -3.74 -16.04
CA GLN A 258 -9.75 -4.34 -17.13
C GLN A 258 -11.27 -4.26 -16.88
N LEU A 259 -11.73 -4.51 -15.67
CA LEU A 259 -13.13 -4.40 -15.27
C LEU A 259 -13.63 -2.96 -15.42
N ARG A 260 -12.83 -1.98 -15.00
CA ARG A 260 -13.14 -0.56 -15.16
C ARG A 260 -13.32 -0.16 -16.63
N ARG A 261 -12.48 -0.69 -17.55
CA ARG A 261 -12.62 -0.45 -18.99
C ARG A 261 -13.91 -1.04 -19.59
N LYS A 262 -14.47 -2.07 -18.95
CA LYS A 262 -15.72 -2.72 -19.38
C LYS A 262 -16.96 -2.15 -18.72
N ALA A 263 -16.79 -1.37 -17.65
CA ALA A 263 -17.89 -0.74 -16.93
C ALA A 263 -18.47 0.43 -17.74
N VAL A 264 -19.80 0.61 -17.65
CA VAL A 264 -20.48 1.77 -18.21
C VAL A 264 -20.34 2.93 -17.22
N ILE A 265 -19.39 3.82 -17.48
CA ILE A 265 -19.09 5.00 -16.66
C ILE A 265 -19.55 6.23 -17.41
N ILE A 266 -20.54 6.96 -16.86
CA ILE A 266 -21.04 8.23 -17.39
C ILE A 266 -20.59 9.32 -16.45
N ILE A 267 -19.94 10.36 -16.96
CA ILE A 267 -19.46 11.50 -16.19
C ILE A 267 -20.21 12.74 -16.66
N ASN A 268 -21.04 13.30 -15.80
CA ASN A 268 -21.86 14.47 -16.08
C ASN A 268 -21.16 15.79 -15.76
N ASP A 269 -20.08 15.73 -14.95
CA ASP A 269 -19.34 16.90 -14.48
C ASP A 269 -17.90 16.83 -15.01
N ASP A 270 -17.51 17.83 -15.79
CA ASP A 270 -16.21 17.89 -16.45
C ASP A 270 -15.02 17.90 -15.48
N ARG A 271 -15.23 18.32 -14.23
CA ARG A 271 -14.18 18.29 -13.18
C ARG A 271 -13.66 16.88 -12.91
N TYR A 272 -14.42 15.85 -13.24
CA TYR A 272 -14.09 14.44 -12.98
C TYR A 272 -13.71 13.66 -14.23
N LYS A 273 -13.76 14.28 -15.43
CA LYS A 273 -13.27 13.66 -16.66
C LYS A 273 -11.78 13.32 -16.56
N LEU A 274 -11.39 12.17 -17.09
CA LEU A 274 -10.03 11.61 -17.05
C LEU A 274 -9.11 12.30 -18.03
#